data_a7a0ba11ad022d95d004cc897bb15dd4
#
_entry.id   a7a0ba11ad022d95d004cc897bb15dd4
#
_cell.length_a   1.000
_cell.length_b   1.000
_cell.length_c   1.000
_cell.angle_alpha   90.00
_cell.angle_beta   90.00
_cell.angle_gamma   90.00
#
_symmetry.space_group_name_H-M   'P 1'
#
loop_
_entity.id
_entity.type
_entity.pdbx_description
1 polymer ?
#
loop_
_entity_poly.entity_id
_entity_poly.type
_entity_poly.pdbx_seq_one_letter_code
_entity_poly.pdbx_strand_id
1 'polypeptide(L)'
;MAGAIVISAALAMSGCTSNTEGSGPSGSTTAVKPTKVDEIANLLPDKIKQSGKLIVGTDPTYKPNEYKDPNGTIIGFDVDLLNAVAGVLGMTSVYRQSGFDNIIPSIQGGSFDVGMSSFTDNKTREEQVDFVDYFQAGSLWAQRPGPAIDPNNACGLKVAVQSDTTQDTEELPAKNDACLKAGKPAINVLKFPGQDAVTDAVTVGQADAMTADYPVTVYAVKDSKGKLEAAGELFKTAPYGWAVPKGSPLGQALLQALQHVMQSGDYQTILKNWDVQNGAIDKPAINGAVN
;
A
#
# COMPACT_ATOMS: atom_id res chain seq x y z
N MET A 1 -61.14 20.45 57.24
CA MET A 1 -59.83 21.20 57.33
C MET A 1 -58.93 20.69 56.24
N ALA A 2 -58.79 21.52 55.26
CA ALA A 2 -58.05 21.18 54.02
C ALA A 2 -56.58 21.48 54.15
N GLY A 3 -55.71 20.52 53.81
CA GLY A 3 -54.26 20.68 53.73
C GLY A 3 -53.84 20.59 52.28
N ALA A 4 -53.37 21.69 51.74
CA ALA A 4 -52.85 21.75 50.38
C ALA A 4 -51.40 21.24 50.32
N ILE A 5 -51.13 20.30 49.46
CA ILE A 5 -49.77 19.83 49.16
C ILE A 5 -49.26 20.55 47.93
N VAL A 6 -48.17 21.33 48.10
CA VAL A 6 -47.44 21.97 47.02
C VAL A 6 -46.36 21.00 46.51
N ILE A 7 -46.46 20.58 45.25
CA ILE A 7 -45.42 19.78 44.60
C ILE A 7 -44.46 20.73 43.86
N SER A 8 -43.25 20.81 44.36
CA SER A 8 -42.14 21.52 43.71
C SER A 8 -41.47 20.60 42.72
N ALA A 9 -41.55 20.95 41.40
CA ALA A 9 -40.83 20.24 40.35
C ALA A 9 -39.37 20.77 40.28
N ALA A 10 -38.40 19.89 40.56
CA ALA A 10 -36.98 20.16 40.35
C ALA A 10 -36.60 19.78 38.89
N LEU A 11 -36.25 20.75 38.09
CA LEU A 11 -35.61 20.51 36.79
C LEU A 11 -34.15 20.12 37.01
N ALA A 12 -33.81 18.87 36.72
CA ALA A 12 -32.45 18.41 36.62
C ALA A 12 -31.92 18.73 35.22
N MET A 13 -31.02 19.71 35.09
CA MET A 13 -30.24 19.94 33.89
C MET A 13 -29.13 18.89 33.82
N SER A 14 -29.30 17.90 32.96
CA SER A 14 -28.21 16.97 32.58
C SER A 14 -27.26 17.68 31.64
N GLY A 15 -26.13 18.14 32.15
CA GLY A 15 -25.01 18.61 31.36
C GLY A 15 -24.32 17.42 30.69
N CYS A 16 -24.46 17.28 29.37
CA CYS A 16 -23.62 16.41 28.58
C CYS A 16 -22.22 17.02 28.50
N THR A 17 -21.28 16.51 29.28
CA THR A 17 -19.85 16.71 29.03
C THR A 17 -19.46 15.82 27.88
N SER A 18 -19.29 16.38 26.69
CA SER A 18 -18.66 15.72 25.56
C SER A 18 -17.16 15.61 25.82
N ASN A 19 -16.71 14.42 26.20
CA ASN A 19 -15.30 14.07 26.15
C ASN A 19 -14.87 14.07 24.68
N THR A 20 -14.07 15.05 24.31
CA THR A 20 -13.37 15.08 23.03
C THR A 20 -12.16 14.15 23.16
N GLU A 21 -12.36 12.85 22.97
CA GLU A 21 -11.25 11.93 22.72
C GLU A 21 -10.71 12.22 21.32
N GLY A 22 -9.37 12.29 21.25
CA GLY A 22 -8.63 12.74 20.09
C GLY A 22 -9.02 11.99 18.81
N SER A 23 -9.53 12.73 17.85
CA SER A 23 -9.79 12.28 16.50
C SER A 23 -8.47 11.93 15.83
N GLY A 24 -8.17 10.64 15.70
CA GLY A 24 -7.37 10.16 14.57
C GLY A 24 -8.04 10.62 13.27
N PRO A 25 -7.35 10.65 12.13
CA PRO A 25 -7.91 11.12 10.88
C PRO A 25 -9.07 10.22 10.43
N SER A 26 -10.26 10.45 10.98
CA SER A 26 -11.53 9.96 10.47
C SER A 26 -11.98 10.93 9.39
N GLY A 27 -11.20 11.00 8.31
CA GLY A 27 -11.68 11.58 7.08
C GLY A 27 -12.84 10.71 6.62
N SER A 28 -14.03 11.27 6.53
CA SER A 28 -15.15 10.70 5.79
C SER A 28 -14.67 10.55 4.34
N THR A 29 -14.04 9.42 4.02
CA THR A 29 -13.63 9.13 2.66
C THR A 29 -14.88 9.01 1.82
N THR A 30 -15.02 9.85 0.81
CA THR A 30 -16.09 9.70 -0.17
C THR A 30 -15.88 8.36 -0.87
N ALA A 31 -16.71 7.37 -0.51
CA ALA A 31 -16.60 6.03 -1.09
C ALA A 31 -16.87 6.12 -2.59
N VAL A 32 -15.87 5.83 -3.38
CA VAL A 32 -15.95 5.76 -4.83
C VAL A 32 -16.58 4.43 -5.22
N LYS A 33 -17.71 4.46 -5.94
CA LYS A 33 -18.45 3.27 -6.41
C LYS A 33 -18.82 3.43 -7.87
N PRO A 34 -17.88 3.20 -8.80
CA PRO A 34 -18.18 3.27 -10.23
C PRO A 34 -19.26 2.27 -10.62
N THR A 35 -20.06 2.65 -11.62
CA THR A 35 -21.03 1.75 -12.27
C THR A 35 -20.32 0.83 -13.26
N LYS A 36 -20.82 -0.39 -13.40
CA LYS A 36 -20.34 -1.34 -14.40
C LYS A 36 -20.42 -0.76 -15.81
N VAL A 37 -19.36 -0.95 -16.59
CA VAL A 37 -19.29 -0.64 -18.02
C VAL A 37 -19.24 -1.94 -18.80
N ASP A 38 -20.34 -2.32 -19.47
CA ASP A 38 -20.47 -3.63 -20.11
C ASP A 38 -19.43 -3.89 -21.20
N GLU A 39 -19.05 -2.87 -21.96
CA GLU A 39 -18.02 -2.97 -23.01
C GLU A 39 -16.67 -3.39 -22.43
N ILE A 40 -16.29 -2.81 -21.27
CA ILE A 40 -15.03 -3.14 -20.58
C ILE A 40 -15.15 -4.50 -19.87
N ALA A 41 -16.27 -4.76 -19.21
CA ALA A 41 -16.53 -6.04 -18.53
C ALA A 41 -16.53 -7.25 -19.50
N ASN A 42 -16.83 -7.04 -20.77
CA ASN A 42 -16.78 -8.10 -21.79
C ASN A 42 -15.36 -8.56 -22.13
N LEU A 43 -14.33 -7.81 -21.77
CA LEU A 43 -12.92 -8.20 -21.92
C LEU A 43 -12.45 -9.23 -20.89
N LEU A 44 -13.21 -9.42 -19.80
CA LEU A 44 -12.87 -10.37 -18.75
C LEU A 44 -12.82 -11.81 -19.31
N PRO A 45 -11.85 -12.62 -18.85
CA PRO A 45 -11.87 -14.06 -19.10
C PRO A 45 -13.19 -14.68 -18.62
N ASP A 46 -13.78 -15.60 -19.40
CA ASP A 46 -15.09 -16.19 -19.12
C ASP A 46 -15.22 -16.77 -17.71
N LYS A 47 -14.19 -17.48 -17.24
CA LYS A 47 -14.16 -18.07 -15.90
C LYS A 47 -14.30 -16.99 -14.80
N ILE A 48 -13.59 -15.88 -14.94
CA ILE A 48 -13.64 -14.75 -13.99
C ILE A 48 -15.02 -14.08 -14.08
N LYS A 49 -15.47 -13.78 -15.29
CA LYS A 49 -16.78 -13.16 -15.54
C LYS A 49 -17.94 -13.97 -14.93
N GLN A 50 -17.92 -15.31 -15.09
CA GLN A 50 -18.94 -16.20 -14.53
C GLN A 50 -18.90 -16.28 -13.01
N SER A 51 -17.71 -16.16 -12.39
CA SER A 51 -17.56 -16.19 -10.94
C SER A 51 -18.12 -14.93 -10.25
N GLY A 52 -18.16 -13.79 -10.94
CA GLY A 52 -18.49 -12.49 -10.39
C GLY A 52 -17.44 -11.96 -9.38
N LYS A 53 -16.28 -12.60 -9.30
CA LYS A 53 -15.26 -12.31 -8.27
C LYS A 53 -13.87 -12.21 -8.89
N LEU A 54 -13.05 -11.29 -8.33
CA LEU A 54 -11.60 -11.26 -8.51
C LEU A 54 -10.96 -11.78 -7.22
N ILE A 55 -10.21 -12.87 -7.30
CA ILE A 55 -9.45 -13.39 -6.15
C ILE A 55 -8.11 -12.68 -6.10
N VAL A 56 -7.91 -11.87 -5.06
CA VAL A 56 -6.79 -10.94 -4.95
C VAL A 56 -5.84 -11.39 -3.84
N GLY A 57 -4.59 -11.69 -4.19
CA GLY A 57 -3.51 -11.93 -3.23
C GLY A 57 -2.87 -10.62 -2.78
N THR A 58 -2.68 -10.43 -1.49
CA THR A 58 -2.08 -9.21 -0.92
C THR A 58 -1.37 -9.49 0.39
N ASP A 59 -0.29 -8.76 0.68
CA ASP A 59 0.36 -8.71 2.00
C ASP A 59 -0.10 -7.46 2.75
N PRO A 60 -1.07 -7.58 3.67
CA PRO A 60 -1.67 -6.42 4.33
C PRO A 60 -0.85 -5.93 5.53
N THR A 61 0.45 -5.68 5.33
CA THR A 61 1.37 -5.08 6.31
C THR A 61 1.94 -3.73 5.86
N TYR A 62 1.49 -3.18 4.70
CA TYR A 62 2.14 -2.12 3.94
C TYR A 62 1.35 -0.79 3.96
N LYS A 63 1.16 -0.21 5.17
CA LYS A 63 0.42 1.07 5.35
C LYS A 63 1.07 2.23 4.59
N PRO A 64 0.29 3.11 3.94
CA PRO A 64 -1.17 3.20 3.84
C PRO A 64 -1.76 2.45 2.64
N ASN A 65 -0.95 1.68 1.91
CA ASN A 65 -1.28 1.07 0.63
C ASN A 65 -2.29 -0.07 0.80
N GLU A 66 -1.92 -1.10 1.58
CA GLU A 66 -2.77 -2.22 1.96
C GLU A 66 -2.42 -2.70 3.37
N TYR A 67 -3.41 -2.71 4.27
CA TYR A 67 -3.20 -3.12 5.66
C TYR A 67 -4.52 -3.52 6.33
N LYS A 68 -4.42 -4.14 7.50
CA LYS A 68 -5.61 -4.47 8.29
C LYS A 68 -5.99 -3.35 9.22
N ASP A 69 -7.28 -3.02 9.22
CA ASP A 69 -7.89 -2.18 10.24
C ASP A 69 -7.98 -2.94 11.59
N PRO A 70 -8.40 -2.29 12.70
CA PRO A 70 -8.57 -2.96 13.99
C PRO A 70 -9.57 -4.12 13.99
N ASN A 71 -10.47 -4.19 13.00
CA ASN A 71 -11.45 -5.28 12.84
C ASN A 71 -10.91 -6.43 11.98
N GLY A 72 -9.68 -6.29 11.46
CA GLY A 72 -9.06 -7.28 10.57
C GLY A 72 -9.45 -7.15 9.10
N THR A 73 -10.20 -6.10 8.73
CA THR A 73 -10.55 -5.81 7.34
C THR A 73 -9.34 -5.25 6.60
N ILE A 74 -9.07 -5.75 5.39
CA ILE A 74 -8.00 -5.23 4.54
C ILE A 74 -8.49 -3.93 3.90
N ILE A 75 -7.79 -2.84 4.14
CA ILE A 75 -8.07 -1.47 3.66
C ILE A 75 -6.78 -0.81 3.15
N GLY A 76 -6.90 0.29 2.45
CA GLY A 76 -5.78 1.08 1.94
C GLY A 76 -6.10 1.72 0.60
N PHE A 77 -5.20 2.58 0.09
CA PHE A 77 -5.46 3.26 -1.18
C PHE A 77 -5.48 2.28 -2.35
N ASP A 78 -4.62 1.25 -2.32
CA ASP A 78 -4.54 0.23 -3.36
C ASP A 78 -5.81 -0.65 -3.36
N VAL A 79 -6.34 -0.94 -2.16
CA VAL A 79 -7.63 -1.63 -1.98
C VAL A 79 -8.79 -0.82 -2.58
N ASP A 80 -8.86 0.47 -2.25
CA ASP A 80 -9.93 1.35 -2.75
C ASP A 80 -9.84 1.51 -4.27
N LEU A 81 -8.63 1.63 -4.82
CA LEU A 81 -8.42 1.77 -6.26
C LEU A 81 -8.80 0.49 -7.01
N LEU A 82 -8.35 -0.68 -6.53
CA LEU A 82 -8.72 -1.96 -7.17
C LEU A 82 -10.21 -2.25 -7.04
N ASN A 83 -10.85 -1.86 -5.92
CA ASN A 83 -12.30 -1.97 -5.76
C ASN A 83 -13.07 -1.08 -6.75
N ALA A 84 -12.58 0.14 -7.01
CA ALA A 84 -13.17 1.00 -8.03
C ALA A 84 -13.05 0.38 -9.43
N VAL A 85 -11.89 -0.14 -9.79
CA VAL A 85 -11.65 -0.85 -11.05
C VAL A 85 -12.53 -2.11 -11.16
N ALA A 86 -12.63 -2.90 -10.10
CA ALA A 86 -13.53 -4.05 -10.05
C ALA A 86 -15.00 -3.65 -10.23
N GLY A 87 -15.42 -2.52 -9.67
CA GLY A 87 -16.76 -1.95 -9.87
C GLY A 87 -17.07 -1.67 -11.33
N VAL A 88 -16.15 -1.07 -12.09
CA VAL A 88 -16.26 -0.86 -13.55
C VAL A 88 -16.42 -2.17 -14.30
N LEU A 89 -15.76 -3.23 -13.84
CA LEU A 89 -15.85 -4.58 -14.41
C LEU A 89 -17.10 -5.34 -13.95
N GLY A 90 -17.89 -4.81 -13.01
CA GLY A 90 -19.02 -5.50 -12.38
C GLY A 90 -18.61 -6.68 -11.53
N MET A 91 -17.39 -6.64 -10.96
CA MET A 91 -16.79 -7.69 -10.15
C MET A 91 -16.72 -7.30 -8.68
N THR A 92 -16.64 -8.30 -7.81
CA THR A 92 -16.35 -8.11 -6.39
C THR A 92 -14.94 -8.60 -6.09
N SER A 93 -14.07 -7.75 -5.52
CA SER A 93 -12.74 -8.16 -5.07
C SER A 93 -12.86 -9.01 -3.81
N VAL A 94 -12.14 -10.13 -3.78
CA VAL A 94 -12.05 -11.04 -2.62
C VAL A 94 -10.59 -11.14 -2.21
N TYR A 95 -10.22 -10.37 -1.21
CA TYR A 95 -8.84 -10.31 -0.74
C TYR A 95 -8.46 -11.55 0.06
N ARG A 96 -7.26 -12.08 -0.23
CA ARG A 96 -6.62 -13.20 0.45
C ARG A 96 -5.26 -12.75 0.95
N GLN A 97 -5.06 -12.80 2.26
CA GLN A 97 -3.74 -12.55 2.84
C GLN A 97 -2.73 -13.60 2.39
N SER A 98 -1.57 -13.14 1.98
CA SER A 98 -0.40 -13.95 1.63
C SER A 98 0.86 -13.22 2.10
N GLY A 99 1.97 -13.92 2.30
CA GLY A 99 3.28 -13.27 2.34
C GLY A 99 3.61 -12.72 0.96
N PHE A 100 4.32 -11.60 0.92
CA PHE A 100 4.66 -10.88 -0.31
C PHE A 100 5.37 -11.79 -1.34
N ASP A 101 6.32 -12.60 -0.87
CA ASP A 101 7.10 -13.60 -1.62
C ASP A 101 6.25 -14.67 -2.33
N ASN A 102 5.08 -14.96 -1.78
CA ASN A 102 4.21 -16.04 -2.26
C ASN A 102 3.13 -15.58 -3.26
N ILE A 103 2.95 -14.26 -3.46
CA ILE A 103 1.86 -13.75 -4.30
C ILE A 103 2.09 -14.09 -5.78
N ILE A 104 3.26 -13.77 -6.35
CA ILE A 104 3.57 -14.09 -7.77
C ILE A 104 3.51 -15.60 -8.04
N PRO A 105 4.13 -16.48 -7.23
CA PRO A 105 3.96 -17.93 -7.40
C PRO A 105 2.50 -18.40 -7.35
N SER A 106 1.67 -17.77 -6.49
CA SER A 106 0.25 -18.11 -6.39
C SER A 106 -0.58 -17.64 -7.60
N ILE A 107 -0.18 -16.55 -8.26
CA ILE A 107 -0.76 -16.12 -9.55
C ILE A 107 -0.41 -17.13 -10.63
N GLN A 108 0.85 -17.53 -10.75
CA GLN A 108 1.31 -18.53 -11.70
C GLN A 108 0.61 -19.90 -11.49
N GLY A 109 0.36 -20.25 -10.22
CA GLY A 109 -0.37 -21.48 -9.85
C GLY A 109 -1.89 -21.37 -9.98
N GLY A 110 -2.45 -20.20 -10.36
CA GLY A 110 -3.87 -19.98 -10.55
C GLY A 110 -4.70 -19.90 -9.26
N SER A 111 -4.05 -19.69 -8.10
CA SER A 111 -4.72 -19.51 -6.80
C SER A 111 -5.23 -18.07 -6.63
N PHE A 112 -4.58 -17.11 -7.26
CA PHE A 112 -5.00 -15.70 -7.31
C PHE A 112 -5.20 -15.29 -8.79
N ASP A 113 -6.20 -14.46 -9.03
CA ASP A 113 -6.43 -13.82 -10.32
C ASP A 113 -5.57 -12.56 -10.46
N VAL A 114 -5.37 -11.83 -9.34
CA VAL A 114 -4.63 -10.57 -9.26
C VAL A 114 -3.73 -10.58 -8.02
N GLY A 115 -2.50 -10.12 -8.15
CA GLY A 115 -1.64 -9.72 -7.05
C GLY A 115 -1.69 -8.20 -6.87
N MET A 116 -2.20 -7.76 -5.73
CA MET A 116 -2.25 -6.35 -5.34
C MET A 116 -1.51 -6.20 -4.03
N SER A 117 -0.26 -5.75 -4.10
CA SER A 117 0.59 -5.55 -2.93
C SER A 117 1.73 -4.58 -3.25
N SER A 118 1.39 -3.46 -3.88
CA SER A 118 2.33 -2.39 -4.22
C SER A 118 3.57 -2.89 -4.97
N PHE A 119 3.38 -3.89 -5.87
CA PHE A 119 4.50 -4.46 -6.61
C PHE A 119 5.16 -3.43 -7.51
N THR A 120 6.45 -3.21 -7.31
CA THR A 120 7.26 -2.56 -8.33
C THR A 120 7.24 -3.40 -9.59
N ASP A 121 6.78 -2.83 -10.69
CA ASP A 121 6.97 -3.40 -12.02
C ASP A 121 8.45 -3.27 -12.40
N ASN A 122 9.11 -4.40 -12.66
CA ASN A 122 10.47 -4.49 -13.15
C ASN A 122 10.62 -5.65 -14.14
N LYS A 123 11.66 -5.61 -14.96
CA LYS A 123 11.86 -6.60 -16.04
C LYS A 123 11.98 -8.04 -15.53
N THR A 124 12.56 -8.25 -14.35
CA THR A 124 12.68 -9.60 -13.75
C THR A 124 11.32 -10.18 -13.38
N ARG A 125 10.42 -9.37 -12.81
CA ARG A 125 9.06 -9.81 -12.48
C ARG A 125 8.18 -9.95 -13.71
N GLU A 126 8.37 -9.08 -14.73
CA GLU A 126 7.67 -9.17 -16.01
C GLU A 126 7.94 -10.49 -16.74
N GLU A 127 9.06 -11.19 -16.47
CA GLU A 127 9.29 -12.53 -17.02
C GLU A 127 8.27 -13.56 -16.51
N GLN A 128 7.73 -13.33 -15.32
CA GLN A 128 6.87 -14.27 -14.58
C GLN A 128 5.37 -13.96 -14.71
N VAL A 129 5.00 -12.68 -14.69
CA VAL A 129 3.63 -12.17 -14.71
C VAL A 129 3.56 -10.93 -15.60
N ASP A 130 2.37 -10.46 -15.93
CA ASP A 130 2.20 -9.12 -16.50
C ASP A 130 1.75 -8.15 -15.40
N PHE A 131 2.12 -6.88 -15.52
CA PHE A 131 1.71 -5.81 -14.61
C PHE A 131 0.78 -4.83 -15.28
N VAL A 132 -0.22 -4.35 -14.57
CA VAL A 132 -1.04 -3.21 -14.96
C VAL A 132 -0.66 -2.04 -14.07
N ASP A 133 0.10 -1.08 -14.60
CA ASP A 133 0.64 0.03 -13.86
C ASP A 133 -0.44 1.04 -13.47
N TYR A 134 -0.45 1.43 -12.19
CA TYR A 134 -1.48 2.30 -11.64
C TYR A 134 -0.96 3.45 -10.80
N PHE A 135 0.34 3.46 -10.42
CA PHE A 135 0.92 4.43 -9.51
C PHE A 135 2.43 4.53 -9.72
N GLN A 136 3.05 5.63 -9.30
CA GLN A 136 4.50 5.81 -9.33
C GLN A 136 5.04 5.91 -7.91
N ALA A 137 6.00 5.06 -7.56
CA ALA A 137 6.68 5.09 -6.27
C ALA A 137 8.20 5.10 -6.44
N GLY A 138 8.91 5.06 -5.32
CA GLY A 138 10.37 4.93 -5.26
C GLY A 138 10.78 4.66 -3.82
N SER A 139 12.06 4.37 -3.57
CA SER A 139 12.59 4.08 -2.24
C SER A 139 12.83 5.35 -1.43
N LEU A 140 12.52 5.28 -0.14
CA LEU A 140 12.89 6.27 0.87
C LEU A 140 13.31 5.55 2.16
N TRP A 141 14.37 6.04 2.79
CA TRP A 141 14.81 5.51 4.08
C TRP A 141 14.18 6.26 5.25
N ALA A 142 14.11 5.57 6.39
CA ALA A 142 13.78 6.19 7.68
C ALA A 142 14.71 5.69 8.77
N GLN A 143 14.92 6.55 9.78
CA GLN A 143 15.74 6.32 10.96
C GLN A 143 15.06 6.85 12.22
N ARG A 144 15.59 6.53 13.41
CA ARG A 144 15.24 7.27 14.62
C ARG A 144 15.87 8.66 14.59
N PRO A 145 15.29 9.67 15.27
CA PRO A 145 15.92 10.99 15.42
C PRO A 145 17.34 10.89 15.95
N GLY A 146 18.26 11.59 15.26
CA GLY A 146 19.68 11.56 15.60
C GLY A 146 20.57 12.09 14.48
N PRO A 147 21.85 11.74 14.47
CA PRO A 147 22.73 12.06 13.34
C PRO A 147 22.17 11.47 12.04
N ALA A 148 22.04 12.31 11.01
CA ALA A 148 21.44 11.91 9.75
C ALA A 148 22.22 10.76 9.07
N ILE A 149 21.53 9.69 8.73
CA ILE A 149 22.06 8.58 7.96
C ILE A 149 21.98 8.96 6.47
N ASP A 150 23.11 8.87 5.78
CA ASP A 150 23.16 8.92 4.33
C ASP A 150 22.96 7.51 3.75
N PRO A 151 21.84 7.25 3.03
CA PRO A 151 21.60 5.94 2.40
C PRO A 151 22.71 5.49 1.44
N ASN A 152 23.52 6.42 0.92
CA ASN A 152 24.64 6.11 0.02
C ASN A 152 25.94 5.83 0.78
N ASN A 153 25.97 6.02 2.09
CA ASN A 153 27.14 5.76 2.95
C ASN A 153 26.74 4.98 4.22
N ALA A 154 25.87 3.99 4.08
CA ALA A 154 25.29 3.20 5.20
C ALA A 154 26.14 1.97 5.54
N CYS A 155 27.41 1.91 5.14
CA CYS A 155 28.30 0.77 5.37
C CYS A 155 28.46 0.47 6.89
N GLY A 156 28.26 -0.81 7.26
CA GLY A 156 28.34 -1.28 8.63
C GLY A 156 27.09 -1.05 9.49
N LEU A 157 26.10 -0.29 9.00
CA LEU A 157 24.83 -0.09 9.69
C LEU A 157 23.93 -1.33 9.61
N LYS A 158 23.02 -1.47 10.59
CA LYS A 158 21.92 -2.43 10.55
C LYS A 158 20.73 -1.81 9.84
N VAL A 159 20.36 -2.36 8.69
CA VAL A 159 19.23 -1.85 7.88
C VAL A 159 18.14 -2.90 7.81
N ALA A 160 16.96 -2.56 8.28
CA ALA A 160 15.77 -3.40 8.21
C ALA A 160 15.08 -3.26 6.85
N VAL A 161 14.59 -4.38 6.32
CA VAL A 161 13.91 -4.44 5.02
C VAL A 161 12.90 -5.58 4.99
N GLN A 162 11.81 -5.42 4.25
CA GLN A 162 10.90 -6.53 3.98
C GLN A 162 11.50 -7.45 2.91
N SER A 163 11.41 -8.77 3.15
CA SER A 163 11.94 -9.79 2.24
C SER A 163 11.30 -9.72 0.85
N ASP A 164 12.08 -9.99 -0.20
CA ASP A 164 11.69 -10.08 -1.61
C ASP A 164 11.15 -8.77 -2.24
N THR A 165 11.23 -7.64 -1.52
CA THR A 165 11.04 -6.31 -2.10
C THR A 165 12.24 -5.92 -2.98
N THR A 166 12.09 -4.92 -3.85
CA THR A 166 13.21 -4.38 -4.64
C THR A 166 14.30 -3.78 -3.76
N GLN A 167 13.95 -3.29 -2.58
CA GLN A 167 14.91 -2.83 -1.58
C GLN A 167 15.80 -3.98 -1.08
N ASP A 168 15.23 -5.17 -0.88
CA ASP A 168 15.95 -6.35 -0.45
C ASP A 168 16.78 -6.99 -1.56
N THR A 169 16.21 -7.09 -2.77
CA THR A 169 16.81 -7.90 -3.87
C THR A 169 17.72 -7.10 -4.80
N GLU A 170 17.58 -5.77 -4.84
CA GLU A 170 18.33 -4.91 -5.78
C GLU A 170 19.06 -3.78 -5.05
N GLU A 171 18.37 -3.02 -4.19
CA GLU A 171 18.92 -1.81 -3.58
C GLU A 171 20.04 -2.12 -2.59
N LEU A 172 19.74 -2.91 -1.54
CA LEU A 172 20.73 -3.24 -0.49
C LEU A 172 21.90 -4.07 -1.01
N PRO A 173 21.74 -5.05 -1.92
CA PRO A 173 22.85 -5.70 -2.58
C PRO A 173 23.78 -4.75 -3.32
N ALA A 174 23.23 -3.81 -4.11
CA ALA A 174 24.06 -2.82 -4.83
C ALA A 174 24.82 -1.89 -3.87
N LYS A 175 24.19 -1.47 -2.75
CA LYS A 175 24.85 -0.66 -1.71
C LYS A 175 25.92 -1.47 -0.96
N ASN A 176 25.69 -2.75 -0.71
CA ASN A 176 26.68 -3.66 -0.13
C ASN A 176 27.92 -3.81 -1.02
N ASP A 177 27.72 -4.01 -2.32
CA ASP A 177 28.79 -4.09 -3.29
C ASP A 177 29.65 -2.81 -3.28
N ALA A 178 29.00 -1.64 -3.21
CA ALA A 178 29.69 -0.36 -3.12
C ALA A 178 30.53 -0.25 -1.83
N CYS A 179 30.00 -0.71 -0.68
CA CYS A 179 30.73 -0.74 0.58
C CYS A 179 31.98 -1.62 0.49
N LEU A 180 31.82 -2.85 -0.02
CA LEU A 180 32.93 -3.82 -0.14
C LEU A 180 34.01 -3.32 -1.11
N LYS A 181 33.62 -2.73 -2.25
CA LYS A 181 34.55 -2.13 -3.21
C LYS A 181 35.35 -0.96 -2.60
N ALA A 182 34.74 -0.23 -1.65
CA ALA A 182 35.40 0.84 -0.92
C ALA A 182 36.23 0.35 0.30
N GLY A 183 36.34 -0.97 0.51
CA GLY A 183 37.05 -1.56 1.65
C GLY A 183 36.36 -1.31 3.00
N LYS A 184 35.06 -1.00 2.98
CA LYS A 184 34.23 -0.76 4.18
C LYS A 184 33.45 -2.00 4.57
N PRO A 185 32.99 -2.09 5.84
CA PRO A 185 32.08 -3.17 6.25
C PRO A 185 30.79 -3.18 5.44
N ALA A 186 30.27 -4.39 5.12
CA ALA A 186 28.96 -4.52 4.51
C ALA A 186 27.84 -3.96 5.41
N ILE A 187 26.72 -3.57 4.83
CA ILE A 187 25.48 -3.30 5.56
C ILE A 187 24.99 -4.61 6.20
N ASN A 188 24.64 -4.59 7.48
CA ASN A 188 24.01 -5.71 8.15
C ASN A 188 22.50 -5.67 7.86
N VAL A 189 22.07 -6.42 6.84
CA VAL A 189 20.67 -6.44 6.38
C VAL A 189 19.83 -7.31 7.32
N LEU A 190 18.82 -6.73 7.94
CA LEU A 190 17.83 -7.42 8.78
C LEU A 190 16.54 -7.59 7.99
N LYS A 191 16.26 -8.82 7.55
CA LYS A 191 15.07 -9.14 6.74
C LYS A 191 13.90 -9.57 7.61
N PHE A 192 12.72 -9.06 7.27
CA PHE A 192 11.45 -9.36 7.94
C PHE A 192 10.39 -9.79 6.92
N PRO A 193 9.43 -10.64 7.31
CA PRO A 193 8.38 -11.09 6.39
C PRO A 193 7.34 -10.00 6.08
N GLY A 194 7.14 -9.02 6.97
CA GLY A 194 6.18 -7.93 6.81
C GLY A 194 6.77 -6.57 7.14
N GLN A 195 6.27 -5.53 6.49
CA GLN A 195 6.76 -4.15 6.65
C GLN A 195 6.49 -3.56 8.03
N ASP A 196 5.43 -3.97 8.71
CA ASP A 196 5.14 -3.60 10.10
C ASP A 196 6.31 -3.98 11.03
N ALA A 197 6.84 -5.20 10.91
CA ALA A 197 7.99 -5.66 11.67
C ALA A 197 9.28 -4.90 11.31
N VAL A 198 9.46 -4.48 10.05
CA VAL A 198 10.56 -3.61 9.61
C VAL A 198 10.52 -2.26 10.34
N THR A 199 9.34 -1.62 10.34
CA THR A 199 9.13 -0.32 11.00
C THR A 199 9.35 -0.41 12.51
N ASP A 200 8.85 -1.48 13.12
CA ASP A 200 9.03 -1.75 14.56
C ASP A 200 10.50 -1.95 14.91
N ALA A 201 11.27 -2.68 14.11
CA ALA A 201 12.70 -2.93 14.35
C ALA A 201 13.51 -1.62 14.45
N VAL A 202 13.22 -0.62 13.63
CA VAL A 202 13.86 0.71 13.73
C VAL A 202 13.34 1.45 14.94
N THR A 203 12.03 1.45 15.16
CA THR A 203 11.40 2.20 16.27
C THR A 203 11.94 1.78 17.65
N VAL A 204 12.17 0.45 17.84
CA VAL A 204 12.69 -0.08 19.11
C VAL A 204 14.23 -0.15 19.17
N GLY A 205 14.95 0.25 18.11
CA GLY A 205 16.40 0.29 18.07
C GLY A 205 17.09 -1.03 17.73
N GLN A 206 16.38 -2.01 17.21
CA GLN A 206 16.96 -3.24 16.71
C GLN A 206 17.73 -3.00 15.41
N ALA A 207 17.25 -2.10 14.54
CA ALA A 207 17.90 -1.60 13.34
C ALA A 207 18.24 -0.11 13.48
N ASP A 208 19.25 0.37 12.73
CA ASP A 208 19.65 1.77 12.67
C ASP A 208 18.73 2.55 11.73
N ALA A 209 18.36 1.94 10.60
CA ALA A 209 17.47 2.48 9.58
C ALA A 209 16.61 1.38 8.94
N MET A 210 15.63 1.80 8.17
CA MET A 210 14.89 0.94 7.23
C MET A 210 14.87 1.55 5.83
N THR A 211 14.62 0.73 4.83
CA THR A 211 14.26 1.14 3.49
C THR A 211 12.94 0.50 3.10
N ALA A 212 12.05 1.31 2.51
CA ALA A 212 10.77 0.89 1.97
C ALA A 212 10.32 1.89 0.89
N ASP A 213 9.18 1.66 0.29
CA ASP A 213 8.63 2.59 -0.68
C ASP A 213 8.20 3.91 -0.04
N TYR A 214 8.31 4.98 -0.81
CA TYR A 214 8.06 6.35 -0.36
C TYR A 214 6.72 6.54 0.37
N PRO A 215 5.56 6.10 -0.13
CA PRO A 215 4.29 6.30 0.58
C PRO A 215 4.29 5.64 1.96
N VAL A 216 4.89 4.45 2.05
CA VAL A 216 4.96 3.65 3.28
C VAL A 216 5.91 4.28 4.30
N THR A 217 7.08 4.71 3.85
CA THR A 217 8.06 5.39 4.72
C THR A 217 7.50 6.70 5.25
N VAL A 218 6.88 7.54 4.41
CA VAL A 218 6.26 8.80 4.83
C VAL A 218 5.13 8.55 5.84
N TYR A 219 4.31 7.54 5.59
CA TYR A 219 3.26 7.16 6.53
C TYR A 219 3.84 6.69 7.87
N ALA A 220 4.85 5.83 7.87
CA ALA A 220 5.51 5.35 9.07
C ALA A 220 6.13 6.49 9.90
N VAL A 221 6.79 7.44 9.24
CA VAL A 221 7.34 8.65 9.90
C VAL A 221 6.21 9.46 10.55
N LYS A 222 5.13 9.75 9.83
CA LYS A 222 3.97 10.49 10.32
C LYS A 222 3.29 9.78 11.50
N ASP A 223 3.05 8.48 11.40
CA ASP A 223 2.37 7.67 12.42
C ASP A 223 3.23 7.41 13.65
N SER A 224 4.55 7.47 13.52
CA SER A 224 5.52 7.26 14.62
C SER A 224 5.47 8.33 15.71
N LYS A 225 4.78 9.46 15.46
CA LYS A 225 4.69 10.61 16.41
C LYS A 225 6.07 11.11 16.87
N GLY A 226 7.01 11.21 15.92
CA GLY A 226 8.36 11.71 16.18
C GLY A 226 9.37 10.66 16.62
N LYS A 227 9.04 9.37 16.59
CA LYS A 227 10.01 8.30 16.86
C LYS A 227 10.84 7.94 15.62
N LEU A 228 10.37 8.31 14.43
CA LEU A 228 11.06 8.14 13.15
C LEU A 228 11.13 9.47 12.41
N GLU A 229 12.16 9.61 11.59
CA GLU A 229 12.34 10.68 10.62
C GLU A 229 12.83 10.10 9.29
N ALA A 230 12.58 10.79 8.18
CA ALA A 230 13.10 10.37 6.88
C ALA A 230 14.62 10.54 6.84
N ALA A 231 15.31 9.63 6.16
CA ALA A 231 16.75 9.64 5.95
C ALA A 231 17.07 9.68 4.44
N GLY A 232 17.75 10.72 4.01
CA GLY A 232 18.03 10.97 2.58
C GLY A 232 16.80 11.45 1.81
N GLU A 233 16.87 11.32 0.49
CA GLU A 233 15.83 11.75 -0.44
C GLU A 233 15.20 10.54 -1.15
N LEU A 234 14.04 10.76 -1.81
CA LEU A 234 13.39 9.78 -2.68
C LEU A 234 14.30 9.41 -3.86
N PHE A 235 14.44 8.14 -4.15
CA PHE A 235 15.26 7.65 -5.27
C PHE A 235 14.66 6.38 -5.90
N LYS A 236 15.19 5.95 -7.05
CA LYS A 236 14.77 4.76 -7.80
C LYS A 236 13.25 4.70 -8.03
N THR A 237 12.69 5.77 -8.61
CA THR A 237 11.26 5.78 -8.94
C THR A 237 10.92 4.74 -10.00
N ALA A 238 9.86 3.99 -9.78
CA ALA A 238 9.37 2.94 -10.66
C ALA A 238 7.84 2.81 -10.54
N PRO A 239 7.15 2.25 -11.55
CA PRO A 239 5.72 2.03 -11.45
C PRO A 239 5.37 0.96 -10.41
N TYR A 240 4.23 1.12 -9.75
CA TYR A 240 3.50 0.02 -9.14
C TYR A 240 2.53 -0.57 -10.15
N GLY A 241 2.49 -1.90 -10.22
CA GLY A 241 1.57 -2.62 -11.07
C GLY A 241 0.81 -3.72 -10.33
N TRP A 242 -0.45 -3.93 -10.71
CA TRP A 242 -1.18 -5.12 -10.32
C TRP A 242 -0.69 -6.29 -11.16
N ALA A 243 -0.19 -7.33 -10.50
CA ALA A 243 0.30 -8.53 -11.15
C ALA A 243 -0.87 -9.42 -11.61
N VAL A 244 -0.82 -9.89 -12.85
CA VAL A 244 -1.81 -10.83 -13.44
C VAL A 244 -1.09 -11.97 -14.16
N PRO A 245 -1.75 -13.12 -14.41
CA PRO A 245 -1.11 -14.19 -15.16
C PRO A 245 -0.61 -13.71 -16.52
N LYS A 246 0.60 -14.12 -16.88
CA LYS A 246 1.28 -13.73 -18.11
C LYS A 246 0.42 -13.98 -19.35
N GLY A 247 0.25 -12.95 -20.18
CA GLY A 247 -0.57 -13.00 -21.41
C GLY A 247 -2.08 -13.12 -21.17
N SER A 248 -2.56 -12.94 -19.93
CA SER A 248 -3.99 -13.03 -19.61
C SER A 248 -4.77 -11.82 -20.16
N PRO A 249 -5.94 -12.03 -20.77
CA PRO A 249 -6.85 -10.94 -21.13
C PRO A 249 -7.28 -10.08 -19.94
N LEU A 250 -7.16 -10.58 -18.71
CA LEU A 250 -7.46 -9.84 -17.49
C LEU A 250 -6.65 -8.55 -17.39
N GLY A 251 -5.37 -8.56 -17.81
CA GLY A 251 -4.54 -7.35 -17.82
C GLY A 251 -5.16 -6.23 -18.65
N GLN A 252 -5.67 -6.56 -19.84
CA GLN A 252 -6.32 -5.56 -20.71
C GLN A 252 -7.65 -5.07 -20.14
N ALA A 253 -8.43 -5.94 -19.48
CA ALA A 253 -9.67 -5.56 -18.81
C ALA A 253 -9.41 -4.59 -17.65
N LEU A 254 -8.42 -4.88 -16.79
CA LEU A 254 -8.00 -4.01 -15.68
C LEU A 254 -7.47 -2.67 -16.20
N LEU A 255 -6.65 -2.68 -17.25
CA LEU A 255 -6.11 -1.47 -17.87
C LEU A 255 -7.24 -0.52 -18.33
N GLN A 256 -8.20 -1.04 -19.09
CA GLN A 256 -9.32 -0.21 -19.57
C GLN A 256 -10.24 0.26 -18.44
N ALA A 257 -10.47 -0.58 -17.43
CA ALA A 257 -11.23 -0.18 -16.27
C ALA A 257 -10.50 0.92 -15.46
N LEU A 258 -9.18 0.81 -15.28
CA LEU A 258 -8.38 1.85 -14.65
C LEU A 258 -8.42 3.16 -15.45
N GLN A 259 -8.30 3.11 -16.77
CA GLN A 259 -8.46 4.28 -17.62
C GLN A 259 -9.82 4.96 -17.42
N HIS A 260 -10.89 4.18 -17.30
CA HIS A 260 -12.24 4.71 -17.01
C HIS A 260 -12.28 5.39 -15.63
N VAL A 261 -11.73 4.77 -14.58
CA VAL A 261 -11.64 5.35 -13.23
C VAL A 261 -10.80 6.63 -13.21
N MET A 262 -9.76 6.72 -14.04
CA MET A 262 -8.97 7.95 -14.19
C MET A 262 -9.76 9.05 -14.90
N GLN A 263 -10.49 8.73 -15.96
CA GLN A 263 -11.29 9.68 -16.74
C GLN A 263 -12.49 10.24 -15.96
N SER A 264 -13.09 9.44 -15.05
CA SER A 264 -14.17 9.90 -14.18
C SER A 264 -13.71 10.85 -13.06
N GLY A 265 -12.40 10.90 -12.78
CA GLY A 265 -11.83 11.65 -11.65
C GLY A 265 -11.82 10.87 -10.33
N ASP A 266 -12.33 9.65 -10.33
CA ASP A 266 -12.37 8.79 -9.14
C ASP A 266 -10.97 8.39 -8.68
N TYR A 267 -10.04 8.17 -9.63
CA TYR A 267 -8.64 7.91 -9.36
C TYR A 267 -8.02 9.01 -8.48
N GLN A 268 -8.15 10.27 -8.90
CA GLN A 268 -7.61 11.41 -8.15
C GLN A 268 -8.29 11.57 -6.78
N THR A 269 -9.58 11.28 -6.72
CA THR A 269 -10.34 11.31 -5.46
C THR A 269 -9.81 10.27 -4.48
N ILE A 270 -9.57 9.03 -4.93
CA ILE A 270 -9.02 7.96 -4.10
C ILE A 270 -7.62 8.34 -3.60
N LEU A 271 -6.71 8.76 -4.49
CA LEU A 271 -5.35 9.13 -4.08
C LEU A 271 -5.35 10.29 -3.08
N LYS A 272 -6.23 11.27 -3.26
CA LYS A 272 -6.39 12.40 -2.34
C LYS A 272 -6.91 11.96 -0.97
N ASN A 273 -7.86 11.04 -0.91
CA ASN A 273 -8.40 10.52 0.34
C ASN A 273 -7.31 9.89 1.22
N TRP A 274 -6.26 9.35 0.60
CA TRP A 274 -5.14 8.68 1.26
C TRP A 274 -3.87 9.53 1.37
N ASP A 275 -3.89 10.79 0.88
CA ASP A 275 -2.73 11.70 0.89
C ASP A 275 -1.52 11.16 0.10
N VAL A 276 -1.79 10.44 -1.00
CA VAL A 276 -0.77 9.80 -1.85
C VAL A 276 -0.76 10.32 -3.30
N GLN A 277 -1.38 11.46 -3.56
CA GLN A 277 -1.51 12.02 -4.92
C GLN A 277 -0.18 12.31 -5.63
N ASN A 278 0.93 12.39 -4.88
CA ASN A 278 2.27 12.62 -5.46
C ASN A 278 2.75 11.45 -6.34
N GLY A 279 2.16 10.25 -6.18
CA GLY A 279 2.45 9.09 -7.01
C GLY A 279 1.45 8.89 -8.16
N ALA A 280 0.56 9.86 -8.41
CA ALA A 280 -0.39 9.78 -9.53
C ALA A 280 0.34 9.65 -10.87
N ILE A 281 -0.21 8.78 -11.75
CA ILE A 281 0.25 8.66 -13.13
C ILE A 281 -0.77 9.27 -14.08
N ASP A 282 -0.30 9.76 -15.23
CA ASP A 282 -1.17 10.34 -16.26
C ASP A 282 -1.78 9.27 -17.17
N LYS A 283 -1.07 8.17 -17.38
CA LYS A 283 -1.47 7.09 -18.29
C LYS A 283 -1.04 5.74 -17.74
N PRO A 284 -1.99 4.80 -17.53
CA PRO A 284 -1.65 3.45 -17.14
C PRO A 284 -1.10 2.65 -18.34
N ALA A 285 -0.27 1.67 -18.05
CA ALA A 285 0.37 0.81 -19.05
C ALA A 285 0.32 -0.67 -18.62
N ILE A 286 0.61 -1.56 -19.55
CA ILE A 286 0.95 -2.95 -19.23
C ILE A 286 2.44 -3.11 -19.42
N ASN A 287 3.15 -3.61 -18.37
CA ASN A 287 4.60 -3.84 -18.38
C ASN A 287 5.39 -2.56 -18.72
N GLY A 288 5.11 -1.50 -17.98
CA GLY A 288 5.71 -0.18 -18.21
C GLY A 288 7.09 0.01 -17.57
N ALA A 289 7.68 -1.02 -17.00
CA ALA A 289 9.01 -0.94 -16.41
C ALA A 289 10.06 -0.52 -17.44
N VAL A 290 10.92 0.42 -17.03
CA VAL A 290 12.03 0.94 -17.88
C VAL A 290 13.37 0.29 -17.55
N ASN A 291 13.47 -0.48 -16.44
CA ASN A 291 14.70 -1.11 -15.93
C ASN A 291 14.49 -2.59 -15.67
#